data_53384d9588312dd11f3493a8eeac005a
#
_entry.id   53384d9588312dd11f3493a8eeac005a
#
_cell.length_a   1.000
_cell.length_b   1.000
_cell.length_c   1.000
_cell.angle_alpha   90.00
_cell.angle_beta   90.00
_cell.angle_gamma   90.00
#
_symmetry.space_group_name_H-M   'P 1'
#
loop_
_entity.id
_entity.type
_entity.pdbx_description
1 polymer ?
#
loop_
_entity_poly.entity_id
_entity_poly.type
_entity_poly.pdbx_seq_one_letter_code
_entity_poly.pdbx_strand_id
1 'polypeptide(L)'
;TVRLVYASFNADLNESFFKAAFTPVNGIMPRLGDIFQIMKSQPGNLNLNSRNFSLLGDPALQLVYPKYDVITDSINNVVATSTSSDTLKALSLVTITGHIETNGSPLNNYNGVLYPTVYNKTQNITTLANNPPNSNSNGGSPPYTFAVQKNVLYKGKVSVTNGYFKFEFIIPKDIAFQYGIGRISYYAENVFEDANDY
;
A
#
# COMPACT_ATOMS: atom_id res chain seq x y z
N THR A 1 -24.64 -2.53 0.82
CA THR A 1 -25.99 -2.38 0.23
C THR A 1 -26.72 -3.71 0.16
N VAL A 2 -28.03 -3.69 0.27
CA VAL A 2 -28.91 -4.86 0.11
C VAL A 2 -29.68 -4.84 -1.21
N ARG A 3 -29.41 -3.87 -2.07
CA ARG A 3 -30.05 -3.68 -3.36
C ARG A 3 -29.07 -3.96 -4.50
N LEU A 4 -29.60 -4.28 -5.69
CA LEU A 4 -28.81 -4.39 -6.91
C LEU A 4 -28.16 -3.04 -7.22
N VAL A 5 -26.90 -3.08 -7.61
CA VAL A 5 -26.06 -1.92 -7.91
C VAL A 5 -25.28 -2.18 -9.19
N TYR A 6 -24.92 -1.11 -9.88
CA TYR A 6 -24.15 -1.19 -11.13
C TYR A 6 -22.65 -1.23 -10.82
N ALA A 7 -21.95 -2.17 -11.42
CA ALA A 7 -20.51 -2.39 -11.15
C ALA A 7 -19.64 -1.17 -11.48
N SER A 8 -19.91 -0.47 -12.59
CA SER A 8 -19.18 0.75 -12.95
C SER A 8 -19.34 1.85 -11.91
N PHE A 9 -20.57 2.14 -11.49
CA PHE A 9 -20.80 3.15 -10.44
C PHE A 9 -20.23 2.77 -9.09
N ASN A 10 -20.13 1.47 -8.78
CA ASN A 10 -19.46 1.01 -7.58
C ASN A 10 -17.95 1.24 -7.65
N ALA A 11 -17.34 1.03 -8.81
CA ALA A 11 -15.92 1.32 -9.02
C ALA A 11 -15.64 2.81 -8.82
N ASP A 12 -16.45 3.70 -9.39
CA ASP A 12 -16.33 5.15 -9.25
C ASP A 12 -16.49 5.59 -7.78
N LEU A 13 -17.46 5.01 -7.06
CA LEU A 13 -17.64 5.27 -5.62
C LEU A 13 -16.43 4.82 -4.81
N ASN A 14 -15.92 3.62 -5.09
CA ASN A 14 -14.77 3.07 -4.39
C ASN A 14 -13.51 3.91 -4.62
N GLU A 15 -13.22 4.29 -5.85
CA GLU A 15 -12.11 5.18 -6.20
C GLU A 15 -12.24 6.53 -5.48
N SER A 16 -13.43 7.13 -5.51
CA SER A 16 -13.72 8.40 -4.85
C SER A 16 -13.56 8.31 -3.32
N PHE A 17 -13.94 7.16 -2.71
CA PHE A 17 -13.75 6.92 -1.29
C PHE A 17 -12.27 6.91 -0.91
N PHE A 18 -11.45 6.11 -1.59
CA PHE A 18 -10.03 6.02 -1.29
C PHE A 18 -9.31 7.33 -1.57
N LYS A 19 -9.66 8.03 -2.65
CA LYS A 19 -9.11 9.35 -2.93
C LYS A 19 -9.44 10.34 -1.81
N ALA A 20 -10.67 10.38 -1.33
CA ALA A 20 -11.06 11.25 -0.23
C ALA A 20 -10.39 10.85 1.09
N ALA A 21 -10.25 9.52 1.36
CA ALA A 21 -9.64 9.03 2.59
C ALA A 21 -8.16 9.44 2.75
N PHE A 22 -7.43 9.57 1.65
CA PHE A 22 -5.99 9.89 1.66
C PHE A 22 -5.68 11.32 1.15
N THR A 23 -6.68 12.19 1.08
CA THR A 23 -6.48 13.58 0.69
C THR A 23 -6.87 14.51 1.84
N PRO A 24 -5.91 15.24 2.44
CA PRO A 24 -6.21 16.18 3.51
C PRO A 24 -7.07 17.35 3.00
N VAL A 25 -8.00 17.80 3.80
CA VAL A 25 -8.81 18.98 3.56
C VAL A 25 -8.32 20.07 4.50
N ASN A 26 -7.80 21.17 3.94
CA ASN A 26 -7.16 22.25 4.70
C ASN A 26 -6.04 21.75 5.65
N GLY A 27 -5.26 20.78 5.19
CA GLY A 27 -4.15 20.21 5.96
C GLY A 27 -4.57 19.21 7.06
N ILE A 28 -5.85 18.88 7.17
CA ILE A 28 -6.38 17.94 8.16
C ILE A 28 -6.95 16.71 7.44
N MET A 29 -6.58 15.54 7.90
CA MET A 29 -7.15 14.28 7.37
C MET A 29 -8.63 14.17 7.76
N PRO A 30 -9.50 13.80 6.81
CA PRO A 30 -10.94 13.83 7.02
C PRO A 30 -11.42 12.68 7.94
N ARG A 31 -12.55 12.90 8.62
CA ARG A 31 -13.28 11.86 9.36
C ARG A 31 -14.05 10.97 8.39
N LEU A 32 -14.47 9.79 8.83
CA LEU A 32 -15.24 8.83 8.01
C LEU A 32 -16.51 9.47 7.40
N GLY A 33 -17.21 10.31 8.15
CA GLY A 33 -18.37 11.05 7.65
C GLY A 33 -18.02 12.04 6.54
N ASP A 34 -16.92 12.76 6.70
CA ASP A 34 -16.43 13.73 5.69
C ASP A 34 -16.00 12.98 4.42
N ILE A 35 -15.25 11.86 4.56
CA ILE A 35 -14.86 10.99 3.43
C ILE A 35 -16.09 10.52 2.67
N PHE A 36 -17.10 10.04 3.41
CA PHE A 36 -18.34 9.53 2.82
C PHE A 36 -19.14 10.62 2.12
N GLN A 37 -19.18 11.83 2.68
CA GLN A 37 -19.81 13.00 2.07
C GLN A 37 -19.07 13.41 0.79
N ILE A 38 -17.74 13.56 0.85
CA ILE A 38 -16.92 13.93 -0.31
C ILE A 38 -17.10 12.90 -1.44
N MET A 39 -17.00 11.61 -1.12
CA MET A 39 -17.24 10.52 -2.08
C MET A 39 -18.59 10.66 -2.81
N LYS A 40 -19.67 10.86 -2.06
CA LYS A 40 -21.02 10.97 -2.64
C LYS A 40 -21.26 12.25 -3.40
N SER A 41 -20.55 13.32 -3.08
CA SER A 41 -20.68 14.64 -3.72
C SER A 41 -19.93 14.74 -5.05
N GLN A 42 -19.13 13.75 -5.43
CA GLN A 42 -18.44 13.76 -6.72
C GLN A 42 -19.46 13.73 -7.88
N PRO A 43 -19.26 14.50 -8.97
CA PRO A 43 -20.23 14.60 -10.06
C PRO A 43 -20.66 13.24 -10.65
N GLY A 44 -19.74 12.30 -10.81
CA GLY A 44 -20.00 10.93 -11.27
C GLY A 44 -20.83 10.08 -10.30
N ASN A 45 -20.88 10.47 -9.04
CA ASN A 45 -21.56 9.75 -7.96
C ASN A 45 -22.95 10.32 -7.62
N LEU A 46 -23.39 11.39 -8.26
CA LEU A 46 -24.70 11.99 -8.07
C LEU A 46 -25.79 11.19 -8.81
N ASN A 47 -25.97 9.92 -8.47
CA ASN A 47 -26.90 9.01 -9.11
C ASN A 47 -27.70 8.17 -8.10
N LEU A 48 -28.71 7.45 -8.60
CA LEU A 48 -29.55 6.61 -7.74
C LEU A 48 -28.77 5.44 -7.10
N ASN A 49 -27.72 4.95 -7.77
CA ASN A 49 -26.88 3.88 -7.25
C ASN A 49 -26.19 4.28 -5.95
N SER A 50 -25.69 5.50 -5.87
CA SER A 50 -24.99 6.02 -4.67
C SER A 50 -25.88 6.10 -3.44
N ARG A 51 -27.19 6.25 -3.62
CA ARG A 51 -28.18 6.28 -2.52
C ARG A 51 -28.32 4.93 -1.80
N ASN A 52 -27.90 3.84 -2.46
CA ASN A 52 -27.95 2.49 -1.90
C ASN A 52 -26.81 2.19 -0.92
N PHE A 53 -25.86 3.11 -0.78
CA PHE A 53 -24.74 2.96 0.15
C PHE A 53 -24.94 3.82 1.38
N SER A 54 -24.67 3.23 2.54
CA SER A 54 -24.73 3.90 3.85
C SER A 54 -23.43 3.64 4.61
N LEU A 55 -22.98 4.62 5.36
CA LEU A 55 -21.88 4.44 6.30
C LEU A 55 -22.42 3.64 7.51
N LEU A 56 -21.79 2.49 7.77
CA LEU A 56 -22.05 1.69 8.98
C LEU A 56 -20.88 1.92 9.93
N GLY A 57 -21.06 2.80 10.89
CA GLY A 57 -20.03 3.19 11.86
C GLY A 57 -20.20 4.63 12.33
N ASP A 58 -19.33 5.05 13.22
CA ASP A 58 -19.32 6.42 13.73
C ASP A 58 -18.76 7.39 12.67
N PRO A 59 -19.55 8.34 12.18
CA PRO A 59 -19.07 9.32 11.19
C PRO A 59 -18.03 10.29 11.76
N ALA A 60 -17.94 10.45 13.08
CA ALA A 60 -16.96 11.30 13.72
C ALA A 60 -15.58 10.65 13.85
N LEU A 61 -15.50 9.33 13.65
CA LEU A 61 -14.24 8.60 13.71
C LEU A 61 -13.27 9.07 12.61
N GLN A 62 -12.05 9.35 13.00
CA GLN A 62 -10.94 9.61 12.09
C GLN A 62 -10.07 8.36 11.99
N LEU A 63 -9.62 8.01 10.78
CA LEU A 63 -8.64 6.94 10.59
C LEU A 63 -7.31 7.36 11.22
N VAL A 64 -6.59 6.39 11.76
CA VAL A 64 -5.21 6.62 12.24
C VAL A 64 -4.31 6.62 11.01
N TYR A 65 -3.71 7.77 10.72
CA TYR A 65 -2.73 7.93 9.65
C TYR A 65 -1.35 7.95 10.27
N PRO A 66 -0.38 7.23 9.71
CA PRO A 66 1.01 7.33 10.14
C PRO A 66 1.49 8.78 10.08
N LYS A 67 2.25 9.18 11.10
CA LYS A 67 2.66 10.58 11.27
C LYS A 67 4.03 10.86 10.70
N TYR A 68 4.86 9.84 10.66
CA TYR A 68 6.27 9.91 10.29
C TYR A 68 6.56 9.03 9.08
N ASP A 69 7.67 9.34 8.41
CA ASP A 69 8.15 8.61 7.26
C ASP A 69 9.27 7.65 7.65
N VAL A 70 9.33 6.50 6.99
CA VAL A 70 10.41 5.52 7.12
C VAL A 70 11.27 5.56 5.87
N ILE A 71 12.52 5.93 6.01
CA ILE A 71 13.45 6.10 4.89
C ILE A 71 14.48 4.97 4.85
N THR A 72 14.72 4.42 3.66
CA THR A 72 15.83 3.51 3.43
C THR A 72 17.10 4.31 3.10
N ASP A 73 18.11 4.22 3.94
CA ASP A 73 19.40 4.91 3.71
C ASP A 73 20.29 4.14 2.74
N SER A 74 20.42 2.83 2.96
CA SER A 74 21.25 2.00 2.11
C SER A 74 20.80 0.53 2.03
N ILE A 75 21.15 -0.09 0.92
CA ILE A 75 21.04 -1.53 0.68
C ILE A 75 22.47 -2.04 0.38
N ASN A 76 22.99 -2.96 1.18
CA ASN A 76 24.37 -3.49 1.07
C ASN A 76 25.44 -2.38 1.00
N ASN A 77 25.29 -1.32 1.81
CA ASN A 77 26.11 -0.12 1.83
C ASN A 77 26.06 0.74 0.55
N VAL A 78 25.19 0.42 -0.40
CA VAL A 78 24.89 1.29 -1.53
C VAL A 78 23.76 2.23 -1.13
N VAL A 79 23.96 3.53 -1.24
CA VAL A 79 22.97 4.54 -0.89
C VAL A 79 21.70 4.32 -1.74
N ALA A 80 20.57 4.19 -1.07
CA ALA A 80 19.28 4.00 -1.73
C ALA A 80 18.78 5.36 -2.25
N THR A 81 18.63 5.47 -3.57
CA THR A 81 18.02 6.64 -4.22
C THR A 81 16.95 6.15 -5.20
N SER A 82 16.13 7.06 -5.70
CA SER A 82 15.12 6.73 -6.73
C SER A 82 15.74 6.14 -8.03
N THR A 83 17.03 6.33 -8.24
CA THR A 83 17.75 5.91 -9.46
C THR A 83 18.88 4.90 -9.20
N SER A 84 19.22 4.64 -7.94
CA SER A 84 20.33 3.76 -7.56
C SER A 84 19.92 2.88 -6.38
N SER A 85 20.01 1.58 -6.60
CA SER A 85 19.88 0.56 -5.54
C SER A 85 20.74 -0.64 -5.91
N ASP A 86 21.09 -1.47 -4.92
CA ASP A 86 21.87 -2.68 -5.19
C ASP A 86 21.02 -3.78 -5.85
N THR A 87 21.68 -4.64 -6.61
CA THR A 87 21.05 -5.80 -7.25
C THR A 87 21.06 -6.99 -6.29
N LEU A 88 19.88 -7.40 -5.85
CA LEU A 88 19.72 -8.54 -4.95
C LEU A 88 19.82 -9.87 -5.72
N LYS A 89 20.66 -10.80 -5.24
CA LYS A 89 20.89 -12.11 -5.85
C LYS A 89 20.38 -13.23 -4.96
N ALA A 90 19.94 -14.34 -5.54
CA ALA A 90 19.56 -15.53 -4.80
C ALA A 90 20.69 -15.97 -3.86
N LEU A 91 20.32 -16.39 -2.64
CA LEU A 91 21.23 -16.86 -1.58
C LEU A 91 22.24 -15.81 -1.07
N SER A 92 22.16 -14.55 -1.50
CA SER A 92 23.00 -13.49 -0.93
C SER A 92 22.44 -13.00 0.39
N LEU A 93 23.33 -12.61 1.29
CA LEU A 93 23.00 -11.82 2.48
C LEU A 93 22.72 -10.39 2.02
N VAL A 94 21.61 -9.83 2.49
CA VAL A 94 21.22 -8.43 2.27
C VAL A 94 21.18 -7.71 3.59
N THR A 95 21.83 -6.57 3.65
CA THR A 95 21.78 -5.63 4.77
C THR A 95 21.02 -4.39 4.35
N ILE A 96 20.00 -4.00 5.10
CA ILE A 96 19.24 -2.77 4.88
C ILE A 96 19.36 -1.89 6.11
N THR A 97 19.67 -0.61 5.90
CA THR A 97 19.69 0.42 6.92
C THR A 97 18.75 1.55 6.57
N GLY A 98 18.24 2.22 7.59
CA GLY A 98 17.36 3.34 7.38
C GLY A 98 17.04 4.08 8.68
N HIS A 99 16.18 5.08 8.57
CA HIS A 99 15.76 5.88 9.71
C HIS A 99 14.28 6.29 9.61
N ILE A 100 13.76 6.76 10.74
CA ILE A 100 12.46 7.41 10.83
C ILE A 100 12.69 8.91 10.75
N GLU A 101 11.89 9.60 9.94
CA GLU A 101 12.01 11.04 9.77
C GLU A 101 10.68 11.79 9.84
N THR A 102 10.77 13.09 9.97
CA THR A 102 9.68 14.03 9.75
C THR A 102 10.19 15.26 9.03
N ASN A 103 9.52 15.66 7.96
CA ASN A 103 9.89 16.82 7.14
C ASN A 103 11.37 16.80 6.70
N GLY A 104 11.91 15.64 6.33
CA GLY A 104 13.28 15.48 5.88
C GLY A 104 14.34 15.52 6.98
N SER A 105 13.95 15.37 8.24
CA SER A 105 14.87 15.38 9.39
C SER A 105 14.71 14.11 10.24
N PRO A 106 15.80 13.37 10.52
CA PRO A 106 15.75 12.17 11.32
C PRO A 106 15.22 12.42 12.75
N LEU A 107 14.36 11.53 13.23
CA LEU A 107 13.78 11.55 14.57
C LEU A 107 14.66 10.79 15.56
N ASN A 108 15.69 11.45 16.11
CA ASN A 108 16.67 10.84 16.99
C ASN A 108 16.11 10.36 18.35
N ASN A 109 14.87 10.66 18.67
CA ASN A 109 14.18 10.23 19.89
C ASN A 109 13.15 9.12 19.65
N TYR A 110 12.96 8.65 18.41
CA TYR A 110 12.04 7.57 18.11
C TYR A 110 12.65 6.23 18.49
N ASN A 111 12.01 5.55 19.43
CA ASN A 111 12.36 4.18 19.83
C ASN A 111 11.12 3.31 19.73
N GLY A 112 11.19 2.26 18.92
CA GLY A 112 10.03 1.44 18.62
C GLY A 112 10.36 0.16 17.86
N VAL A 113 9.41 -0.31 17.09
CA VAL A 113 9.50 -1.55 16.33
C VAL A 113 9.11 -1.29 14.89
N LEU A 114 9.96 -1.74 13.97
CA LEU A 114 9.72 -1.73 12.53
C LEU A 114 9.28 -3.12 12.06
N TYR A 115 8.31 -3.16 11.18
CA TYR A 115 7.82 -4.36 10.48
C TYR A 115 8.11 -4.24 8.98
N PRO A 116 9.33 -4.58 8.54
CA PRO A 116 9.68 -4.54 7.13
C PRO A 116 9.06 -5.72 6.37
N THR A 117 8.61 -5.47 5.16
CA THR A 117 8.23 -6.50 4.19
C THR A 117 8.91 -6.20 2.85
N VAL A 118 9.79 -7.10 2.43
CA VAL A 118 10.51 -7.00 1.16
C VAL A 118 9.83 -7.89 0.13
N TYR A 119 9.41 -7.29 -0.97
CA TYR A 119 8.74 -7.98 -2.07
C TYR A 119 9.68 -8.19 -3.23
N ASN A 120 9.53 -9.34 -3.88
CA ASN A 120 10.13 -9.60 -5.18
C ASN A 120 9.53 -8.67 -6.24
N LYS A 121 10.09 -8.68 -7.44
CA LYS A 121 9.55 -7.97 -8.59
C LYS A 121 8.12 -8.39 -8.92
N THR A 122 7.44 -7.55 -9.69
CA THR A 122 6.11 -7.83 -10.23
C THR A 122 6.09 -9.10 -11.09
N GLN A 123 4.98 -9.81 -11.04
CA GLN A 123 4.67 -10.94 -11.89
C GLN A 123 3.36 -10.69 -12.62
N ASN A 124 3.28 -11.10 -13.88
CA ASN A 124 2.05 -11.06 -14.64
C ASN A 124 1.20 -12.29 -14.31
N ILE A 125 -0.04 -12.06 -13.94
CA ILE A 125 -1.07 -13.09 -13.72
C ILE A 125 -2.17 -12.88 -14.75
N THR A 126 -2.62 -13.96 -15.35
CA THR A 126 -3.75 -13.95 -16.28
C THR A 126 -4.95 -14.62 -15.64
N THR A 127 -6.11 -13.96 -15.71
CA THR A 127 -7.36 -14.54 -15.20
C THR A 127 -7.79 -15.74 -16.00
N LEU A 128 -8.54 -16.65 -15.37
CA LEU A 128 -8.94 -17.93 -15.98
C LEU A 128 -10.10 -17.79 -17.01
N ALA A 129 -10.70 -16.58 -17.14
CA ALA A 129 -11.85 -16.36 -18.03
C ALA A 129 -13.03 -17.34 -17.77
N ASN A 130 -13.39 -17.53 -16.50
CA ASN A 130 -14.36 -18.55 -16.06
C ASN A 130 -15.83 -18.24 -16.42
N ASN A 131 -16.13 -17.06 -16.95
CA ASN A 131 -17.49 -16.71 -17.38
C ASN A 131 -17.67 -17.03 -18.85
N PRO A 132 -18.34 -18.16 -19.19
CA PRO A 132 -18.62 -18.48 -20.59
C PRO A 132 -19.59 -17.44 -21.20
N PRO A 133 -19.58 -17.29 -22.53
CA PRO A 133 -20.60 -16.55 -23.23
C PRO A 133 -22.00 -17.10 -22.87
N ASN A 134 -22.93 -16.22 -22.53
CA ASN A 134 -24.32 -16.60 -22.34
C ASN A 134 -25.21 -15.95 -23.40
N SER A 135 -26.44 -16.44 -23.59
CA SER A 135 -27.36 -15.98 -24.58
C SER A 135 -27.76 -14.50 -24.46
N ASN A 136 -27.48 -13.88 -23.33
CA ASN A 136 -27.88 -12.48 -23.04
C ASN A 136 -26.69 -11.51 -22.99
N SER A 137 -25.46 -11.99 -23.13
CA SER A 137 -24.25 -11.16 -23.18
C SER A 137 -23.36 -11.60 -24.34
N ASN A 138 -22.99 -10.66 -25.18
CA ASN A 138 -22.11 -10.88 -26.33
C ASN A 138 -20.68 -11.24 -25.95
N GLY A 139 -20.48 -12.40 -25.36
CA GLY A 139 -19.18 -12.92 -25.01
C GLY A 139 -18.96 -13.07 -23.51
N GLY A 140 -18.22 -14.07 -23.12
CA GLY A 140 -17.73 -14.28 -21.76
C GLY A 140 -16.66 -13.26 -21.38
N SER A 141 -16.17 -13.33 -20.15
CA SER A 141 -15.03 -12.53 -19.74
C SER A 141 -13.77 -13.01 -20.46
N PRO A 142 -13.12 -12.23 -21.31
CA PRO A 142 -11.84 -12.63 -21.91
C PRO A 142 -10.77 -12.75 -20.84
N PRO A 143 -9.70 -13.54 -21.06
CA PRO A 143 -8.55 -13.55 -20.19
C PRO A 143 -7.99 -12.14 -20.06
N TYR A 144 -7.73 -11.70 -18.84
CA TYR A 144 -7.15 -10.40 -18.55
C TYR A 144 -5.83 -10.59 -17.83
N THR A 145 -4.75 -10.00 -18.36
CA THR A 145 -3.41 -10.06 -17.77
C THR A 145 -3.12 -8.78 -17.01
N PHE A 146 -2.66 -8.90 -15.77
CA PHE A 146 -2.29 -7.79 -14.91
C PHE A 146 -1.05 -8.11 -14.08
N ALA A 147 -0.32 -7.06 -13.71
CA ALA A 147 0.88 -7.18 -12.90
C ALA A 147 0.52 -7.18 -11.40
N VAL A 148 1.11 -8.10 -10.64
CA VAL A 148 1.01 -8.13 -9.18
C VAL A 148 2.38 -8.27 -8.55
N GLN A 149 2.56 -7.65 -7.39
CA GLN A 149 3.78 -7.74 -6.59
C GLN A 149 3.42 -8.30 -5.20
N LYS A 150 3.31 -9.63 -5.11
CA LYS A 150 2.85 -10.33 -3.90
C LYS A 150 3.86 -11.28 -3.27
N ASN A 151 4.91 -11.65 -4.02
CA ASN A 151 5.89 -12.60 -3.52
C ASN A 151 6.80 -11.93 -2.51
N VAL A 152 6.72 -12.36 -1.26
CA VAL A 152 7.52 -11.84 -0.14
C VAL A 152 8.85 -12.56 -0.09
N LEU A 153 9.95 -11.81 -0.12
CA LEU A 153 11.33 -12.31 0.07
C LEU A 153 11.70 -12.31 1.55
N TYR A 154 11.23 -11.32 2.29
CA TYR A 154 11.47 -11.19 3.72
C TYR A 154 10.30 -10.46 4.39
N LYS A 155 9.95 -10.91 5.58
CA LYS A 155 9.04 -10.22 6.50
C LYS A 155 9.56 -10.44 7.91
N GLY A 156 9.73 -9.38 8.67
CA GLY A 156 10.34 -9.46 9.99
C GLY A 156 9.86 -8.40 10.96
N LYS A 157 10.52 -8.40 12.11
CA LYS A 157 10.35 -7.44 13.21
C LYS A 157 11.73 -6.97 13.61
N VAL A 158 11.94 -5.66 13.63
CA VAL A 158 13.24 -5.01 13.83
C VAL A 158 13.12 -3.90 14.86
N SER A 159 14.08 -3.77 15.76
CA SER A 159 14.12 -2.66 16.73
C SER A 159 14.56 -1.38 16.03
N VAL A 160 13.86 -0.29 16.32
CA VAL A 160 14.29 1.09 16.00
C VAL A 160 14.86 1.71 17.26
N THR A 161 16.07 2.22 17.18
CA THR A 161 16.76 2.88 18.29
C THR A 161 17.26 4.25 17.86
N ASN A 162 16.89 5.29 18.60
CA ASN A 162 17.23 6.67 18.28
C ASN A 162 16.87 7.06 16.83
N GLY A 163 15.75 6.55 16.33
CA GLY A 163 15.26 6.79 14.98
C GLY A 163 15.87 5.92 13.89
N TYR A 164 16.91 5.13 14.18
CA TYR A 164 17.62 4.32 13.19
C TYR A 164 17.32 2.84 13.34
N PHE A 165 17.39 2.12 12.21
CA PHE A 165 17.24 0.67 12.15
C PHE A 165 18.24 0.03 11.18
N LYS A 166 18.54 -1.24 11.46
CA LYS A 166 19.30 -2.11 10.58
C LYS A 166 18.74 -3.52 10.67
N PHE A 167 18.59 -4.19 9.52
CA PHE A 167 18.26 -5.61 9.49
C PHE A 167 18.96 -6.33 8.35
N GLU A 168 19.07 -7.64 8.51
CA GLU A 168 19.75 -8.51 7.56
C GLU A 168 18.89 -9.74 7.29
N PHE A 169 18.90 -10.20 6.05
CA PHE A 169 18.23 -11.43 5.65
C PHE A 169 18.92 -12.08 4.46
N ILE A 170 18.63 -13.37 4.25
CA ILE A 170 19.14 -14.10 3.09
C ILE A 170 18.03 -14.19 2.06
N ILE A 171 18.33 -13.85 0.81
CA ILE A 171 17.42 -13.99 -0.31
C ILE A 171 17.09 -15.48 -0.54
N PRO A 172 15.82 -15.88 -0.65
CA PRO A 172 15.45 -17.25 -0.97
C PRO A 172 16.05 -17.74 -2.30
N LYS A 173 16.30 -19.04 -2.41
CA LYS A 173 16.87 -19.66 -3.61
C LYS A 173 15.96 -19.54 -4.83
N ASP A 174 14.66 -19.58 -4.62
CA ASP A 174 13.62 -19.68 -5.64
C ASP A 174 13.11 -18.34 -6.17
N ILE A 175 13.93 -17.27 -6.06
CA ILE A 175 13.61 -16.01 -6.72
C ILE A 175 13.64 -16.21 -8.24
N ALA A 176 12.75 -15.51 -8.94
CA ALA A 176 12.75 -15.53 -10.41
C ALA A 176 14.03 -14.88 -10.96
N PHE A 177 14.69 -15.55 -11.92
CA PHE A 177 16.00 -15.14 -12.46
C PHE A 177 16.01 -13.85 -13.32
N GLN A 178 14.83 -13.38 -13.75
CA GLN A 178 14.76 -12.16 -14.55
C GLN A 178 15.01 -10.92 -13.68
N TYR A 179 15.65 -9.90 -14.22
CA TYR A 179 15.76 -8.60 -13.56
C TYR A 179 14.39 -7.93 -13.42
N GLY A 180 14.24 -7.17 -12.36
CA GLY A 180 13.03 -6.39 -12.12
C GLY A 180 13.13 -5.63 -10.80
N ILE A 181 12.24 -4.65 -10.62
CA ILE A 181 12.23 -3.78 -9.45
C ILE A 181 11.46 -4.49 -8.32
N GLY A 182 12.13 -4.70 -7.18
CA GLY A 182 11.53 -5.09 -5.93
C GLY A 182 10.82 -3.90 -5.27
N ARG A 183 10.15 -4.17 -4.16
CA ARG A 183 9.56 -3.15 -3.31
C ARG A 183 9.82 -3.49 -1.85
N ILE A 184 10.07 -2.49 -1.04
CA ILE A 184 10.08 -2.62 0.41
C ILE A 184 8.88 -1.83 0.93
N SER A 185 8.18 -2.39 1.89
CA SER A 185 7.11 -1.72 2.61
C SER A 185 7.45 -1.73 4.09
N TYR A 186 7.30 -0.61 4.73
CA TYR A 186 7.57 -0.43 6.13
C TYR A 186 6.34 -0.01 6.91
N TYR A 187 6.24 -0.52 8.11
CA TYR A 187 5.39 0.03 9.15
C TYR A 187 6.19 0.03 10.44
N ALA A 188 6.26 1.16 11.12
CA ALA A 188 6.89 1.26 12.42
C ALA A 188 5.91 1.81 13.44
N GLU A 189 6.01 1.31 14.66
CA GLU A 189 5.20 1.77 15.77
C GLU A 189 6.05 1.98 17.02
N ASN A 190 5.68 2.95 17.81
CA ASN A 190 6.02 3.06 19.21
C ASN A 190 4.73 3.15 20.02
N VAL A 191 4.82 3.38 21.34
CA VAL A 191 3.65 3.42 22.22
C VAL A 191 2.66 4.54 21.85
N PHE A 192 3.09 5.55 21.09
CA PHE A 192 2.34 6.79 20.88
C PHE A 192 2.10 7.14 19.42
N GLU A 193 3.00 6.74 18.52
CA GLU A 193 3.03 7.27 17.16
C GLU A 193 3.52 6.21 16.16
N ASP A 194 3.00 6.31 14.94
CA ASP A 194 3.28 5.40 13.84
C ASP A 194 4.09 6.10 12.74
N ALA A 195 4.85 5.30 12.00
CA ALA A 195 5.56 5.71 10.79
C ALA A 195 5.36 4.67 9.68
N ASN A 196 5.34 5.10 8.43
CA ASN A 196 5.27 4.20 7.29
C ASN A 196 6.04 4.69 6.08
N ASP A 197 6.32 3.76 5.16
CA ASP A 197 6.69 3.99 3.77
C ASP A 197 6.36 2.74 2.94
N TYR A 198 5.95 2.93 1.68
CA TYR A 198 5.76 1.85 0.68
C TYR A 198 5.71 2.34 -0.77
#